data_6130ececa7258b48c648e6f71591604a
#
_entry.id   6130ececa7258b48c648e6f71591604a
#
_cell.length_a   1.000
_cell.length_b   1.000
_cell.length_c   1.000
_cell.angle_alpha   90.00
_cell.angle_beta   90.00
_cell.angle_gamma   90.00
#
_symmetry.space_group_name_H-M   'P 1'
#
loop_
_entity.id
_entity.type
_entity.pdbx_description
1 polymer ?
#
loop_
_entity_poly.entity_id
_entity_poly.type
_entity_poly.pdbx_seq_one_letter_code
_entity_poly.pdbx_strand_id
1 'polypeptide(L)'
;MKYIVFIVALFFYVPCLAQQTSYAEWKKKAETQINLRPEYGNVTKTKEQIGLDNEFIETVLKQDTTRIKGSEHLVKLGFTYLYRGDLETAMKRFNQAWLLNSQNENAYWGYATVYFRFDDRDEAKRQLDKGLSINPNSSNILTDEATISMSFYMDSGNKTELNKAIALFNQSYKIDPKNQNTLVKLSTAYYYSKDCVNALKYYNECMKLGGQQISPGYEDALKKMCNK
;
A
#
# COMPACT_ATOMS: atom_id res chain seq x y z
N MET A 1 -26.51 -60.22 -19.62
CA MET A 1 -26.67 -58.80 -19.21
C MET A 1 -25.36 -58.34 -18.61
N LYS A 2 -24.65 -57.43 -19.31
CA LYS A 2 -23.38 -56.83 -18.82
C LYS A 2 -23.71 -55.54 -18.12
N TYR A 3 -23.45 -55.42 -16.83
CA TYR A 3 -23.57 -54.16 -16.06
C TYR A 3 -22.33 -53.32 -16.30
N ILE A 4 -22.51 -52.15 -16.93
CA ILE A 4 -21.47 -51.11 -17.05
C ILE A 4 -21.57 -50.24 -15.78
N VAL A 5 -20.56 -50.33 -14.93
CA VAL A 5 -20.42 -49.48 -13.77
C VAL A 5 -19.77 -48.15 -14.19
N PHE A 6 -20.52 -47.06 -14.20
CA PHE A 6 -19.98 -45.73 -14.39
C PHE A 6 -19.35 -45.23 -13.07
N ILE A 7 -18.01 -45.16 -13.03
CA ILE A 7 -17.29 -44.51 -11.94
C ILE A 7 -17.31 -43.00 -12.23
N VAL A 8 -18.15 -42.25 -11.50
CA VAL A 8 -18.15 -40.80 -11.52
C VAL A 8 -16.99 -40.34 -10.64
N ALA A 9 -15.89 -39.92 -11.26
CA ALA A 9 -14.78 -39.25 -10.55
C ALA A 9 -15.22 -37.87 -10.13
N LEU A 10 -15.57 -37.68 -8.84
CA LEU A 10 -15.79 -36.39 -8.20
C LEU A 10 -14.43 -35.69 -8.08
N PHE A 11 -14.14 -34.78 -9.01
CA PHE A 11 -13.06 -33.81 -8.84
C PHE A 11 -13.44 -32.83 -7.74
N PHE A 12 -12.91 -33.05 -6.54
CA PHE A 12 -12.92 -32.03 -5.50
C PHE A 12 -12.01 -30.88 -5.97
N TYR A 13 -12.61 -29.81 -6.45
CA TYR A 13 -11.94 -28.53 -6.58
C TYR A 13 -11.66 -28.01 -5.15
N VAL A 14 -10.47 -28.32 -4.65
CA VAL A 14 -9.95 -27.62 -3.47
C VAL A 14 -9.50 -26.25 -3.97
N PRO A 15 -10.17 -25.15 -3.60
CA PRO A 15 -9.63 -23.84 -3.91
C PRO A 15 -8.27 -23.76 -3.21
N CYS A 16 -7.19 -23.65 -3.97
CA CYS A 16 -5.87 -23.33 -3.44
C CYS A 16 -5.96 -21.88 -2.94
N LEU A 17 -6.45 -21.71 -1.71
CA LEU A 17 -6.28 -20.47 -0.96
C LEU A 17 -4.78 -20.36 -0.78
N ALA A 18 -4.14 -19.51 -1.57
CA ALA A 18 -2.75 -19.13 -1.35
C ALA A 18 -2.65 -18.71 0.12
N GLN A 19 -1.99 -19.53 0.93
CA GLN A 19 -1.88 -19.32 2.37
C GLN A 19 -1.09 -18.05 2.57
N GLN A 20 -1.77 -16.97 2.94
CA GLN A 20 -1.16 -15.68 3.14
C GLN A 20 -0.15 -15.82 4.29
N THR A 21 1.13 -15.55 4.02
CA THR A 21 2.22 -15.63 5.02
C THR A 21 1.82 -14.80 6.26
N SER A 22 1.81 -15.42 7.43
CA SER A 22 1.57 -14.69 8.68
C SER A 22 2.73 -13.74 8.98
N TYR A 23 2.46 -12.68 9.77
CA TYR A 23 3.52 -11.74 10.12
C TYR A 23 4.65 -12.38 10.95
N ALA A 24 4.33 -13.39 11.77
CA ALA A 24 5.34 -14.14 12.53
C ALA A 24 6.27 -14.95 11.61
N GLU A 25 5.70 -15.60 10.58
CA GLU A 25 6.50 -16.30 9.55
C GLU A 25 7.33 -15.34 8.71
N TRP A 26 6.74 -14.19 8.34
CA TRP A 26 7.47 -13.12 7.65
C TRP A 26 8.70 -12.69 8.43
N LYS A 27 8.55 -12.34 9.72
CA LYS A 27 9.67 -11.93 10.57
C LYS A 27 10.76 -12.98 10.64
N LYS A 28 10.37 -14.25 10.83
CA LYS A 28 11.31 -15.37 10.87
C LYS A 28 12.09 -15.53 9.56
N LYS A 29 11.41 -15.44 8.40
CA LYS A 29 12.07 -15.45 7.08
C LYS A 29 13.01 -14.27 6.91
N ALA A 30 12.60 -13.07 7.33
CA ALA A 30 13.37 -11.85 7.22
C ALA A 30 14.66 -11.85 8.07
N GLU A 31 14.80 -12.73 9.08
CA GLU A 31 16.06 -12.89 9.82
C GLU A 31 17.21 -13.34 8.91
N THR A 32 16.94 -14.21 7.96
CA THR A 32 17.93 -14.78 7.04
C THR A 32 17.86 -14.23 5.63
N GLN A 33 16.69 -13.75 5.19
CA GLN A 33 16.46 -13.22 3.85
C GLN A 33 16.42 -11.68 3.88
N ILE A 34 17.58 -11.06 3.65
CA ILE A 34 17.71 -9.58 3.68
C ILE A 34 16.78 -8.86 2.70
N ASN A 35 16.42 -9.50 1.59
CA ASN A 35 15.52 -8.95 0.58
C ASN A 35 14.04 -8.93 0.99
N LEU A 36 13.70 -9.43 2.19
CA LEU A 36 12.40 -9.25 2.83
C LEU A 36 12.39 -8.08 3.84
N ARG A 37 13.50 -7.37 3.97
CA ARG A 37 13.63 -6.16 4.79
C ARG A 37 13.75 -4.93 3.89
N PRO A 38 13.17 -3.80 4.24
CA PRO A 38 13.39 -2.55 3.52
C PRO A 38 14.87 -2.23 3.37
N GLU A 39 15.27 -1.72 2.21
CA GLU A 39 16.66 -1.34 1.95
C GLU A 39 17.65 -2.51 2.18
N TYR A 40 17.20 -3.76 1.98
CA TYR A 40 17.95 -4.99 2.31
C TYR A 40 18.40 -5.06 3.79
N GLY A 41 17.65 -4.39 4.69
CA GLY A 41 17.98 -4.31 6.11
C GLY A 41 19.20 -3.46 6.43
N ASN A 42 19.70 -2.66 5.47
CA ASN A 42 20.92 -1.85 5.59
C ASN A 42 22.15 -2.65 6.03
N VAL A 43 22.22 -3.94 5.67
CA VAL A 43 23.36 -4.80 6.01
C VAL A 43 24.47 -4.68 4.96
N THR A 44 25.72 -4.86 5.38
CA THR A 44 26.84 -4.94 4.45
C THR A 44 26.71 -6.19 3.59
N LYS A 45 26.64 -6.00 2.27
CA LYS A 45 26.54 -7.10 1.30
C LYS A 45 27.91 -7.77 1.07
N THR A 46 27.89 -9.07 0.82
CA THR A 46 29.08 -9.82 0.39
C THR A 46 29.47 -9.42 -1.04
N LYS A 47 30.70 -9.76 -1.45
CA LYS A 47 31.16 -9.53 -2.83
C LYS A 47 30.27 -10.23 -3.87
N GLU A 48 29.82 -11.43 -3.56
CA GLU A 48 28.90 -12.19 -4.41
C GLU A 48 27.55 -11.47 -4.56
N GLN A 49 26.95 -11.00 -3.45
CA GLN A 49 25.69 -10.24 -3.48
C GLN A 49 25.84 -8.94 -4.28
N ILE A 50 26.99 -8.25 -4.16
CA ILE A 50 27.28 -7.05 -4.96
C ILE A 50 27.39 -7.40 -6.45
N GLY A 51 28.02 -8.55 -6.77
CA GLY A 51 28.08 -9.05 -8.15
C GLY A 51 26.70 -9.28 -8.76
N LEU A 52 25.82 -9.96 -8.02
CA LEU A 52 24.43 -10.18 -8.44
C LEU A 52 23.64 -8.87 -8.60
N ASP A 53 23.84 -7.90 -7.70
CA ASP A 53 23.23 -6.57 -7.84
C ASP A 53 23.68 -5.88 -9.13
N ASN A 54 24.96 -5.95 -9.48
CA ASN A 54 25.50 -5.34 -10.69
C ASN A 54 24.94 -6.01 -11.97
N GLU A 55 24.90 -7.34 -12.03
CA GLU A 55 24.27 -8.08 -13.13
C GLU A 55 22.80 -7.73 -13.30
N PHE A 56 22.07 -7.63 -12.19
CA PHE A 56 20.68 -7.18 -12.19
C PHE A 56 20.53 -5.76 -12.75
N ILE A 57 21.35 -4.81 -12.28
CA ILE A 57 21.35 -3.41 -12.76
C ILE A 57 21.61 -3.37 -14.26
N GLU A 58 22.65 -4.08 -14.75
CA GLU A 58 22.94 -4.15 -16.19
C GLU A 58 21.78 -4.70 -17.00
N THR A 59 21.10 -5.74 -16.48
CA THR A 59 19.93 -6.34 -17.14
C THR A 59 18.78 -5.33 -17.24
N VAL A 60 18.51 -4.58 -16.15
CA VAL A 60 17.46 -3.54 -16.16
C VAL A 60 17.81 -2.42 -17.13
N LEU A 61 19.07 -1.98 -17.17
CA LEU A 61 19.50 -0.89 -18.05
C LEU A 61 19.37 -1.23 -19.55
N LYS A 62 19.42 -2.52 -19.92
CA LYS A 62 19.14 -2.97 -21.29
C LYS A 62 17.65 -2.80 -21.67
N GLN A 63 16.75 -2.84 -20.69
CA GLN A 63 15.29 -2.74 -20.91
C GLN A 63 14.78 -1.31 -20.72
N ASP A 64 15.14 -0.69 -19.60
CA ASP A 64 14.56 0.59 -19.14
C ASP A 64 15.44 1.82 -19.43
N THR A 65 16.61 1.62 -20.03
CA THR A 65 17.57 2.66 -20.47
C THR A 65 18.20 3.49 -19.33
N THR A 66 17.53 3.72 -18.21
CA THR A 66 18.04 4.46 -17.05
C THR A 66 17.64 3.80 -15.74
N ARG A 67 18.47 3.98 -14.69
CA ARG A 67 18.17 3.49 -13.34
C ARG A 67 16.86 4.08 -12.80
N ILE A 68 16.56 5.34 -13.09
CA ILE A 68 15.32 6.00 -12.66
C ILE A 68 14.10 5.31 -13.26
N LYS A 69 14.07 5.10 -14.58
CA LYS A 69 12.96 4.38 -15.25
C LYS A 69 12.82 2.94 -14.76
N GLY A 70 13.93 2.23 -14.59
CA GLY A 70 13.93 0.89 -14.03
C GLY A 70 13.37 0.85 -12.61
N SER A 71 13.72 1.83 -11.78
CA SER A 71 13.16 1.97 -10.44
C SER A 71 11.64 2.19 -10.45
N GLU A 72 11.14 3.10 -11.30
CA GLU A 72 9.71 3.36 -11.47
C GLU A 72 8.95 2.11 -11.97
N HIS A 73 9.53 1.39 -12.93
CA HIS A 73 8.98 0.13 -13.44
C HIS A 73 8.86 -0.91 -12.32
N LEU A 74 9.90 -1.09 -11.53
CA LEU A 74 9.92 -2.06 -10.44
C LEU A 74 8.97 -1.68 -9.29
N VAL A 75 8.77 -0.41 -9.01
CA VAL A 75 7.70 0.04 -8.11
C VAL A 75 6.34 -0.40 -8.60
N LYS A 76 6.01 -0.17 -9.87
CA LYS A 76 4.72 -0.59 -10.46
C LYS A 76 4.55 -2.11 -10.38
N LEU A 77 5.62 -2.85 -10.67
CA LEU A 77 5.62 -4.31 -10.57
C LEU A 77 5.45 -4.78 -9.12
N GLY A 78 6.08 -4.11 -8.16
CA GLY A 78 5.92 -4.35 -6.73
C GLY A 78 4.45 -4.21 -6.28
N PHE A 79 3.79 -3.12 -6.67
CA PHE A 79 2.36 -2.94 -6.40
C PHE A 79 1.50 -4.00 -7.08
N THR A 80 1.85 -4.45 -8.29
CA THR A 80 1.14 -5.54 -8.97
C THR A 80 1.15 -6.83 -8.13
N TYR A 81 2.30 -7.21 -7.58
CA TYR A 81 2.41 -8.39 -6.69
C TYR A 81 1.70 -8.17 -5.36
N LEU A 82 1.82 -6.98 -4.78
CA LEU A 82 1.14 -6.61 -3.55
C LEU A 82 -0.39 -6.76 -3.65
N TYR A 83 -1.00 -6.28 -4.75
CA TYR A 83 -2.44 -6.42 -4.98
C TYR A 83 -2.88 -7.86 -5.24
N ARG A 84 -1.97 -8.73 -5.69
CA ARG A 84 -2.21 -10.18 -5.80
C ARG A 84 -2.02 -10.92 -4.47
N GLY A 85 -1.58 -10.23 -3.41
CA GLY A 85 -1.30 -10.82 -2.10
C GLY A 85 0.09 -11.45 -1.98
N ASP A 86 0.94 -11.37 -3.01
CA ASP A 86 2.31 -11.87 -2.96
C ASP A 86 3.24 -10.80 -2.36
N LEU A 87 3.21 -10.71 -1.02
CA LEU A 87 3.95 -9.71 -0.27
C LEU A 87 5.47 -9.92 -0.34
N GLU A 88 5.93 -11.18 -0.44
CA GLU A 88 7.36 -11.48 -0.55
C GLU A 88 7.95 -10.96 -1.86
N THR A 89 7.27 -11.25 -2.97
CA THR A 89 7.72 -10.75 -4.28
C THR A 89 7.57 -9.23 -4.34
N ALA A 90 6.50 -8.66 -3.79
CA ALA A 90 6.33 -7.21 -3.71
C ALA A 90 7.52 -6.54 -3.00
N MET A 91 7.90 -7.01 -1.81
CA MET A 91 9.04 -6.48 -1.05
C MET A 91 10.34 -6.56 -1.85
N LYS A 92 10.59 -7.71 -2.51
CA LYS A 92 11.77 -7.88 -3.37
C LYS A 92 11.80 -6.87 -4.52
N ARG A 93 10.66 -6.58 -5.15
CA ARG A 93 10.56 -5.57 -6.22
C ARG A 93 10.78 -4.15 -5.70
N PHE A 94 10.25 -3.80 -4.54
CA PHE A 94 10.52 -2.50 -3.92
C PHE A 94 12.00 -2.35 -3.53
N ASN A 95 12.65 -3.40 -3.02
CA ASN A 95 14.09 -3.40 -2.77
C ASN A 95 14.92 -3.22 -4.05
N GLN A 96 14.53 -3.87 -5.13
CA GLN A 96 15.16 -3.69 -6.44
C GLN A 96 14.97 -2.26 -6.98
N ALA A 97 13.78 -1.67 -6.77
CA ALA A 97 13.52 -0.27 -7.11
C ALA A 97 14.44 0.68 -6.31
N TRP A 98 14.56 0.46 -5.02
CA TRP A 98 15.45 1.22 -4.15
C TRP A 98 16.94 1.06 -4.54
N LEU A 99 17.36 -0.15 -4.90
CA LEU A 99 18.73 -0.42 -5.37
C LEU A 99 19.09 0.38 -6.63
N LEU A 100 18.14 0.55 -7.53
CA LEU A 100 18.31 1.35 -8.75
C LEU A 100 18.30 2.85 -8.45
N ASN A 101 17.41 3.28 -7.57
CA ASN A 101 17.29 4.68 -7.18
C ASN A 101 16.79 4.80 -5.73
N SER A 102 17.73 4.99 -4.79
CA SER A 102 17.40 5.16 -3.38
C SER A 102 16.63 6.45 -3.05
N GLN A 103 16.54 7.38 -4.02
CA GLN A 103 15.75 8.61 -3.91
C GLN A 103 14.35 8.48 -4.53
N ASN A 104 13.92 7.24 -4.85
CA ASN A 104 12.55 6.99 -5.26
C ASN A 104 11.65 6.80 -4.03
N GLU A 105 10.91 7.84 -3.66
CA GLU A 105 9.98 7.83 -2.51
C GLU A 105 8.94 6.71 -2.61
N ASN A 106 8.60 6.28 -3.82
CA ASN A 106 7.59 5.24 -4.03
C ASN A 106 8.08 3.84 -3.66
N ALA A 107 9.39 3.61 -3.55
CA ALA A 107 9.93 2.37 -2.98
C ALA A 107 9.59 2.28 -1.48
N TYR A 108 9.73 3.39 -0.76
CA TYR A 108 9.36 3.48 0.67
C TYR A 108 7.85 3.38 0.88
N TRP A 109 7.06 3.98 -0.01
CA TRP A 109 5.62 3.79 -0.03
C TRP A 109 5.24 2.32 -0.20
N GLY A 110 5.93 1.61 -1.08
CA GLY A 110 5.76 0.17 -1.27
C GLY A 110 6.08 -0.63 0.01
N TYR A 111 7.20 -0.34 0.67
CA TYR A 111 7.54 -0.96 1.95
C TYR A 111 6.47 -0.72 3.00
N ALA A 112 6.04 0.53 3.17
CA ALA A 112 4.99 0.90 4.11
C ALA A 112 3.69 0.10 3.87
N THR A 113 3.30 -0.05 2.60
CA THR A 113 2.08 -0.78 2.25
C THR A 113 2.19 -2.27 2.58
N VAL A 114 3.39 -2.89 2.43
CA VAL A 114 3.62 -4.29 2.86
C VAL A 114 3.43 -4.42 4.38
N TYR A 115 4.01 -3.53 5.18
CA TYR A 115 3.87 -3.59 6.64
C TYR A 115 2.44 -3.27 7.09
N PHE A 116 1.76 -2.36 6.40
CA PHE A 116 0.35 -2.08 6.68
C PHE A 116 -0.56 -3.31 6.46
N ARG A 117 -0.21 -4.20 5.51
CA ARG A 117 -0.90 -5.48 5.32
C ARG A 117 -0.74 -6.43 6.51
N PHE A 118 0.32 -6.31 7.28
CA PHE A 118 0.57 -7.06 8.51
C PHE A 118 0.06 -6.34 9.77
N ASP A 119 -0.61 -5.19 9.63
CA ASP A 119 -1.03 -4.29 10.71
C ASP A 119 0.15 -3.77 11.58
N ASP A 120 1.38 -3.81 11.05
CA ASP A 120 2.53 -3.14 11.66
C ASP A 120 2.55 -1.67 11.25
N ARG A 121 1.70 -0.89 11.93
CA ARG A 121 1.50 0.54 11.63
C ARG A 121 2.71 1.38 11.97
N ASP A 122 3.49 0.97 12.96
CA ASP A 122 4.70 1.70 13.38
C ASP A 122 5.80 1.58 12.32
N GLU A 123 6.03 0.36 11.80
CA GLU A 123 6.97 0.18 10.70
C GLU A 123 6.46 0.83 9.41
N ALA A 124 5.18 0.67 9.09
CA ALA A 124 4.57 1.36 7.94
C ALA A 124 4.80 2.87 8.01
N LYS A 125 4.53 3.49 9.19
CA LYS A 125 4.76 4.92 9.39
C LYS A 125 6.23 5.31 9.19
N ARG A 126 7.17 4.54 9.75
CA ARG A 126 8.61 4.82 9.56
C ARG A 126 9.02 4.86 8.08
N GLN A 127 8.45 3.98 7.28
CA GLN A 127 8.73 3.96 5.85
C GLN A 127 8.08 5.14 5.11
N LEU A 128 6.84 5.54 5.49
CA LEU A 128 6.20 6.74 4.95
C LEU A 128 6.98 8.01 5.31
N ASP A 129 7.45 8.13 6.55
CA ASP A 129 8.30 9.25 7.00
C ASP A 129 9.56 9.39 6.13
N LYS A 130 10.23 8.26 5.82
CA LYS A 130 11.38 8.24 4.90
C LYS A 130 10.99 8.70 3.49
N GLY A 131 9.88 8.21 2.96
CA GLY A 131 9.36 8.64 1.66
C GLY A 131 9.07 10.13 1.62
N LEU A 132 8.43 10.69 2.67
CA LEU A 132 8.16 12.13 2.78
C LEU A 132 9.42 12.98 2.99
N SER A 133 10.48 12.43 3.58
CA SER A 133 11.76 13.13 3.68
C SER A 133 12.42 13.33 2.30
N ILE A 134 12.14 12.45 1.36
CA ILE A 134 12.59 12.55 -0.04
C ILE A 134 11.66 13.46 -0.85
N ASN A 135 10.35 13.20 -0.77
CA ASN A 135 9.33 13.99 -1.47
C ASN A 135 8.19 14.40 -0.52
N PRO A 136 8.28 15.57 0.11
CA PRO A 136 7.24 16.09 1.00
C PRO A 136 5.88 16.33 0.33
N ASN A 137 5.87 16.37 -1.01
CA ASN A 137 4.69 16.60 -1.82
C ASN A 137 4.14 15.32 -2.48
N SER A 138 4.41 14.15 -1.93
CA SER A 138 3.80 12.91 -2.39
C SER A 138 2.36 12.77 -1.84
N SER A 139 1.38 13.02 -2.70
CA SER A 139 -0.05 12.90 -2.34
C SER A 139 -0.40 11.52 -1.82
N ASN A 140 0.10 10.46 -2.46
CA ASN A 140 -0.17 9.08 -2.05
C ASN A 140 0.39 8.76 -0.65
N ILE A 141 1.64 9.15 -0.38
CA ILE A 141 2.30 8.90 0.91
C ILE A 141 1.57 9.67 2.02
N LEU A 142 1.25 10.95 1.79
CA LEU A 142 0.48 11.76 2.74
C LEU A 142 -0.89 11.15 3.03
N THR A 143 -1.56 10.60 2.01
CA THR A 143 -2.85 9.93 2.18
C THR A 143 -2.72 8.67 3.05
N ASP A 144 -1.66 7.89 2.88
CA ASP A 144 -1.48 6.68 3.67
C ASP A 144 -0.99 6.99 5.09
N GLU A 145 -0.17 8.02 5.29
CA GLU A 145 0.15 8.50 6.65
C GLU A 145 -1.08 9.00 7.40
N ALA A 146 -1.94 9.76 6.71
CA ALA A 146 -3.22 10.18 7.27
C ALA A 146 -4.13 8.99 7.61
N THR A 147 -4.07 7.91 6.80
CA THR A 147 -4.82 6.67 7.05
C THR A 147 -4.34 5.97 8.32
N ILE A 148 -3.04 5.98 8.59
CA ILE A 148 -2.49 5.44 9.86
C ILE A 148 -3.00 6.26 11.04
N SER A 149 -2.94 7.59 10.97
CA SER A 149 -3.49 8.46 12.03
C SER A 149 -4.99 8.23 12.22
N MET A 150 -5.75 8.03 11.13
CA MET A 150 -7.17 7.68 11.20
C MET A 150 -7.39 6.33 11.90
N SER A 151 -6.55 5.33 11.66
CA SER A 151 -6.65 4.04 12.33
C SER A 151 -6.39 4.15 13.83
N PHE A 152 -5.42 4.95 14.26
CA PHE A 152 -5.20 5.23 15.68
C PHE A 152 -6.38 5.94 16.34
N TYR A 153 -7.04 6.86 15.60
CA TYR A 153 -8.29 7.44 16.07
C TYR A 153 -9.39 6.39 16.23
N MET A 154 -9.53 5.48 15.27
CA MET A 154 -10.56 4.43 15.34
C MET A 154 -10.38 3.49 16.54
N ASP A 155 -9.12 3.21 16.92
CA ASP A 155 -8.80 2.35 18.06
C ASP A 155 -8.98 3.05 19.41
N SER A 156 -8.63 4.35 19.50
CA SER A 156 -8.53 5.08 20.78
C SER A 156 -9.62 6.12 21.01
N GLY A 157 -10.32 6.57 19.98
CA GLY A 157 -11.20 7.73 20.02
C GLY A 157 -10.47 9.07 20.19
N ASN A 158 -9.13 9.09 20.11
CA ASN A 158 -8.32 10.28 20.32
C ASN A 158 -8.51 11.31 19.19
N LYS A 159 -9.18 12.40 19.48
CA LYS A 159 -9.45 13.48 18.51
C LYS A 159 -8.19 14.13 17.95
N THR A 160 -7.07 14.08 18.64
CA THR A 160 -5.79 14.60 18.13
C THR A 160 -5.37 13.82 16.88
N GLU A 161 -5.55 12.48 16.87
CA GLU A 161 -5.26 11.66 15.71
C GLU A 161 -6.21 11.93 14.53
N LEU A 162 -7.51 12.14 14.82
CA LEU A 162 -8.46 12.54 13.78
C LEU A 162 -8.09 13.90 13.15
N ASN A 163 -7.74 14.88 13.97
CA ASN A 163 -7.34 16.20 13.48
C ASN A 163 -6.05 16.13 12.66
N LYS A 164 -5.08 15.31 13.08
CA LYS A 164 -3.85 15.04 12.33
C LYS A 164 -4.17 14.40 10.98
N ALA A 165 -5.04 13.38 10.95
CA ALA A 165 -5.46 12.72 9.71
C ALA A 165 -6.11 13.72 8.75
N ILE A 166 -7.04 14.56 9.23
CA ILE A 166 -7.69 15.61 8.42
C ILE A 166 -6.65 16.59 7.85
N ALA A 167 -5.67 17.02 8.65
CA ALA A 167 -4.62 17.93 8.20
C ALA A 167 -3.79 17.32 7.05
N LEU A 168 -3.33 16.08 7.20
CA LEU A 168 -2.55 15.35 6.20
C LEU A 168 -3.36 15.06 4.93
N PHE A 169 -4.63 14.64 5.06
CA PHE A 169 -5.51 14.47 3.90
C PHE A 169 -5.73 15.79 3.15
N ASN A 170 -5.90 16.92 3.86
CA ASN A 170 -6.02 18.22 3.21
C ASN A 170 -4.72 18.64 2.51
N GLN A 171 -3.56 18.31 3.07
CA GLN A 171 -2.28 18.52 2.39
C GLN A 171 -2.19 17.69 1.11
N SER A 172 -2.54 16.40 1.16
CA SER A 172 -2.61 15.54 -0.02
C SER A 172 -3.58 16.08 -1.09
N TYR A 173 -4.77 16.51 -0.67
CA TYR A 173 -5.77 17.10 -1.57
C TYR A 173 -5.28 18.38 -2.26
N LYS A 174 -4.53 19.23 -1.59
CA LYS A 174 -3.93 20.42 -2.21
C LYS A 174 -2.93 20.08 -3.32
N ILE A 175 -2.23 18.95 -3.18
CA ILE A 175 -1.24 18.48 -4.15
C ILE A 175 -1.93 17.82 -5.35
N ASP A 176 -2.87 16.90 -5.08
CA ASP A 176 -3.65 16.21 -6.12
C ASP A 176 -5.15 16.20 -5.77
N PRO A 177 -5.90 17.22 -6.20
CA PRO A 177 -7.34 17.32 -5.95
C PRO A 177 -8.18 16.24 -6.65
N LYS A 178 -7.58 15.47 -7.57
CA LYS A 178 -8.27 14.40 -8.31
C LYS A 178 -8.00 13.00 -7.75
N ASN A 179 -7.19 12.90 -6.70
CA ASN A 179 -6.94 11.62 -6.05
C ASN A 179 -8.20 11.13 -5.32
N GLN A 180 -8.94 10.20 -5.96
CA GLN A 180 -10.19 9.68 -5.40
C GLN A 180 -10.00 9.00 -4.03
N ASN A 181 -8.84 8.35 -3.79
CA ASN A 181 -8.52 7.75 -2.50
C ASN A 181 -8.43 8.82 -1.39
N THR A 182 -7.80 9.96 -1.68
CA THR A 182 -7.75 11.10 -0.76
C THR A 182 -9.15 11.67 -0.52
N LEU A 183 -9.94 11.86 -1.57
CA LEU A 183 -11.29 12.45 -1.47
C LEU A 183 -12.22 11.61 -0.60
N VAL A 184 -12.29 10.28 -0.81
CA VAL A 184 -13.15 9.44 0.02
C VAL A 184 -12.70 9.39 1.47
N LYS A 185 -11.38 9.38 1.72
CA LYS A 185 -10.83 9.40 3.08
C LYS A 185 -11.04 10.74 3.78
N LEU A 186 -10.95 11.87 3.07
CA LEU A 186 -11.33 13.18 3.57
C LEU A 186 -12.80 13.23 3.95
N SER A 187 -13.68 12.78 3.06
CA SER A 187 -15.11 12.69 3.36
C SER A 187 -15.36 11.87 4.62
N THR A 188 -14.70 10.71 4.74
CA THR A 188 -14.80 9.81 5.90
C THR A 188 -14.27 10.46 7.18
N ALA A 189 -13.13 11.15 7.13
CA ALA A 189 -12.57 11.82 8.30
C ALA A 189 -13.48 12.96 8.79
N TYR A 190 -14.07 13.73 7.87
CA TYR A 190 -15.06 14.75 8.22
C TYR A 190 -16.39 14.15 8.69
N TYR A 191 -16.80 13.00 8.20
CA TYR A 191 -17.93 12.24 8.76
C TYR A 191 -17.70 11.93 10.25
N TYR A 192 -16.52 11.41 10.62
CA TYR A 192 -16.20 11.12 12.02
C TYR A 192 -16.04 12.39 12.89
N SER A 193 -15.63 13.50 12.31
CA SER A 193 -15.62 14.78 13.00
C SER A 193 -17.00 15.46 13.11
N LYS A 194 -18.04 14.88 12.49
CA LYS A 194 -19.42 15.41 12.38
C LYS A 194 -19.50 16.72 11.59
N ASP A 195 -18.54 17.01 10.74
CA ASP A 195 -18.56 18.14 9.81
C ASP A 195 -19.26 17.73 8.50
N CYS A 196 -20.58 17.86 8.47
CA CYS A 196 -21.40 17.48 7.32
C CYS A 196 -21.08 18.28 6.05
N VAL A 197 -20.73 19.55 6.20
CA VAL A 197 -20.42 20.42 5.04
C VAL A 197 -19.22 19.86 4.26
N ASN A 198 -18.13 19.61 4.95
CA ASN A 198 -16.93 19.08 4.34
C ASN A 198 -17.06 17.60 3.94
N ALA A 199 -17.75 16.78 4.75
CA ALA A 199 -18.00 15.39 4.41
C ALA A 199 -18.76 15.25 3.07
N LEU A 200 -19.84 16.01 2.89
CA LEU A 200 -20.61 16.02 1.64
C LEU A 200 -19.82 16.64 0.47
N LYS A 201 -19.05 17.70 0.73
CA LYS A 201 -18.20 18.32 -0.29
C LYS A 201 -17.27 17.28 -0.94
N TYR A 202 -16.44 16.61 -0.15
CA TYR A 202 -15.45 15.66 -0.68
C TYR A 202 -16.07 14.37 -1.22
N TYR A 203 -17.20 13.92 -0.67
CA TYR A 203 -18.01 12.87 -1.25
C TYR A 203 -18.45 13.23 -2.69
N ASN A 204 -19.06 14.41 -2.86
CA ASN A 204 -19.54 14.86 -4.16
C ASN A 204 -18.41 15.08 -5.16
N GLU A 205 -17.24 15.56 -4.73
CA GLU A 205 -16.06 15.67 -5.59
C GLU A 205 -15.58 14.30 -6.06
N CYS A 206 -15.53 13.30 -5.16
CA CYS A 206 -15.19 11.93 -5.51
C CYS A 206 -16.19 11.33 -6.51
N MET A 207 -17.49 11.55 -6.30
CA MET A 207 -18.57 11.09 -7.21
C MET A 207 -18.43 11.68 -8.61
N LYS A 208 -18.09 12.95 -8.73
CA LYS A 208 -17.84 13.60 -10.04
C LYS A 208 -16.67 12.97 -10.82
N LEU A 209 -15.73 12.34 -10.12
CA LEU A 209 -14.60 11.61 -10.70
C LEU A 209 -14.89 10.11 -10.93
N GLY A 210 -16.14 9.68 -10.73
CA GLY A 210 -16.59 8.30 -10.94
C GLY A 210 -16.88 7.51 -9.67
N GLY A 211 -16.46 7.98 -8.48
CA GLY A 211 -16.83 7.38 -7.18
C GLY A 211 -16.31 5.96 -6.93
N GLN A 212 -15.32 5.48 -7.68
CA GLN A 212 -14.87 4.07 -7.65
C GLN A 212 -14.32 3.62 -6.29
N GLN A 213 -13.89 4.56 -5.44
CA GLN A 213 -13.32 4.28 -4.13
C GLN A 213 -14.36 4.31 -2.99
N ILE A 214 -15.61 4.65 -3.30
CA ILE A 214 -16.68 4.78 -2.31
C ILE A 214 -17.24 3.40 -1.97
N SER A 215 -17.22 3.06 -0.67
CA SER A 215 -17.77 1.79 -0.20
C SER A 215 -19.29 1.76 -0.31
N PRO A 216 -19.89 0.61 -0.63
CA PRO A 216 -21.34 0.45 -0.59
C PRO A 216 -21.93 0.87 0.78
N GLY A 217 -23.03 1.60 0.78
CA GLY A 217 -23.71 2.07 2.00
C GLY A 217 -23.11 3.32 2.65
N TYR A 218 -21.95 3.82 2.20
CA TYR A 218 -21.38 5.05 2.76
C TYR A 218 -22.27 6.27 2.49
N GLU A 219 -22.89 6.35 1.33
CA GLU A 219 -23.83 7.43 0.98
C GLU A 219 -25.02 7.47 1.95
N ASP A 220 -25.59 6.32 2.27
CA ASP A 220 -26.71 6.23 3.20
C ASP A 220 -26.31 6.62 4.61
N ALA A 221 -25.12 6.20 5.07
CA ALA A 221 -24.56 6.60 6.35
C ALA A 221 -24.37 8.12 6.43
N LEU A 222 -23.82 8.72 5.36
CA LEU A 222 -23.58 10.15 5.26
C LEU A 222 -24.91 10.94 5.28
N LYS A 223 -25.89 10.53 4.49
CA LYS A 223 -27.23 11.13 4.49
C LYS A 223 -27.91 11.04 5.86
N LYS A 224 -27.84 9.87 6.51
CA LYS A 224 -28.43 9.67 7.85
C LYS A 224 -27.78 10.57 8.90
N MET A 225 -26.48 10.82 8.81
CA MET A 225 -25.77 11.72 9.74
C MET A 225 -26.12 13.19 9.46
N CYS A 226 -26.19 13.57 8.18
CA CYS A 226 -26.21 14.99 7.78
C CYS A 226 -27.61 15.56 7.56
N ASN A 227 -28.66 14.72 7.44
CA ASN A 227 -30.03 15.17 7.27
C ASN A 227 -30.83 15.21 8.59
N LYS A 228 -30.12 15.23 9.73
CA LYS A 228 -30.69 15.46 11.06
C LYS A 228 -30.64 16.94 11.40
#